data_706d8b616a2bd92dd20ebb3ffb11a479
#
_entry.id   706d8b616a2bd92dd20ebb3ffb11a479
#
_cell.length_a   1.000
_cell.length_b   1.000
_cell.length_c   1.000
_cell.angle_alpha   90.00
_cell.angle_beta   90.00
_cell.angle_gamma   90.00
#
_symmetry.space_group_name_H-M   'P 1'
#
loop_
_entity.id
_entity.type
_entity.pdbx_description
1 polymer ?
#
loop_
_entity_poly.entity_id
_entity_poly.type
_entity_poly.pdbx_seq_one_letter_code
_entity_poly.pdbx_strand_id
1 'polypeptide(L)'
;MMRSILPFRRLPFRARLFRSLAAALVVALAAAPVRAGAVRAAAPAVADRAVVTTGHPEASAIALAVLRDGGNAVDAAVAAAFALAAVLPDAGNVGGGGFLVLRRTDGTATAWDFRETAPAAATRGLFLGPDGLPVAGRSTTGHLAAGVPGSVAGLVAAHAAEGRLPLARLVEPAVRLARSHVLTARAASLLNRYRPDFAAFDASARLFVRDAPWQAGDTFENPDLAATLERIRDRGHDGFYRGETARLIEQEMRRGGGLITLADLAAYRPVERAVLRGTYRGYRLIAMPPPSSGGIALLQVLAALEPVPVAAWGSPSPRALHGFGEALRRAFADRARYVGDPAFARVPAAGLVDPAYVAARMATFSPLRATPSLDVRAGTPADEPTETTHLSVVDADGRAVALTTTINDYFGSRVVVGGAGFLLNDEMDDFATAPGLPNAWGLVQGEVNAVGPGRRMASSMTPVIVEDAAGRLFAACGSPGGPRIISTVAQVLLGVIDDGLGVQEAAARPRLHHQWLPDVFYAEAGVPEATLDSLRARGWAVEPTDRFGAANCVLVRTAPDGTRTLTASADPRRSDDDARGF
;
A
#
# COMPACT_ATOMS: atom_id res chain seq x y z
N MET A 1 -40.04 -18.35 -49.85
CA MET A 1 -40.10 -17.03 -50.55
C MET A 1 -38.89 -16.24 -50.16
N MET A 2 -38.01 -16.02 -51.12
CA MET A 2 -36.77 -15.24 -50.99
C MET A 2 -37.07 -13.74 -50.91
N ARG A 3 -36.30 -13.00 -50.09
CA ARG A 3 -35.91 -11.59 -50.26
C ARG A 3 -34.70 -11.36 -49.37
N SER A 4 -33.56 -11.28 -49.87
CA SER A 4 -32.76 -10.35 -50.68
C SER A 4 -31.94 -9.44 -49.77
N ILE A 5 -30.66 -9.77 -49.75
CA ILE A 5 -29.54 -9.05 -49.12
C ILE A 5 -29.19 -7.83 -49.99
N LEU A 6 -29.00 -6.64 -49.44
CA LEU A 6 -28.42 -5.48 -50.10
C LEU A 6 -27.07 -5.11 -49.46
N PRO A 7 -26.04 -4.78 -50.25
CA PRO A 7 -24.69 -4.56 -49.77
C PRO A 7 -24.41 -3.09 -49.45
N PHE A 8 -23.61 -2.88 -48.39
CA PHE A 8 -23.06 -1.56 -48.03
C PHE A 8 -22.03 -1.09 -49.04
N ARG A 9 -22.28 0.07 -49.68
CA ARG A 9 -21.37 0.78 -50.57
C ARG A 9 -20.28 1.51 -49.78
N ARG A 10 -19.03 1.27 -50.14
CA ARG A 10 -17.85 2.08 -49.75
C ARG A 10 -17.85 3.40 -50.55
N LEU A 11 -17.64 4.52 -49.87
CA LEU A 11 -17.33 5.82 -50.48
C LEU A 11 -15.84 6.12 -50.34
N PRO A 12 -15.16 6.65 -51.35
CA PRO A 12 -13.73 6.94 -51.33
C PRO A 12 -13.45 8.35 -50.79
N PHE A 13 -12.48 8.45 -49.86
CA PHE A 13 -11.94 9.72 -49.39
C PHE A 13 -10.97 10.30 -50.43
N ARG A 14 -11.32 11.43 -51.05
CA ARG A 14 -10.42 12.20 -51.89
C ARG A 14 -9.55 13.14 -51.07
N ALA A 15 -8.23 12.96 -51.19
CA ALA A 15 -7.23 13.90 -50.72
C ALA A 15 -7.28 15.21 -51.58
N ARG A 16 -7.30 16.36 -50.93
CA ARG A 16 -6.98 17.66 -51.57
C ARG A 16 -5.70 18.21 -50.93
N LEU A 17 -4.65 18.26 -51.74
CA LEU A 17 -3.47 19.05 -51.50
C LEU A 17 -3.83 20.55 -51.54
N PHE A 18 -3.44 21.29 -50.49
CA PHE A 18 -3.20 22.74 -50.61
C PHE A 18 -1.75 23.03 -50.23
N ARG A 19 -0.99 23.45 -51.23
CA ARG A 19 0.32 24.07 -51.05
C ARG A 19 0.09 25.56 -50.76
N SER A 20 0.66 26.06 -49.68
CA SER A 20 0.93 27.49 -49.49
C SER A 20 2.28 27.64 -48.82
N LEU A 21 3.21 28.28 -49.53
CA LEU A 21 4.49 28.75 -48.96
C LEU A 21 4.22 29.86 -47.94
N ALA A 22 4.81 29.74 -46.75
CA ALA A 22 5.08 30.87 -45.90
C ALA A 22 6.48 30.68 -45.27
N ALA A 23 7.27 31.73 -45.34
CA ALA A 23 8.68 31.79 -45.09
C ALA A 23 9.07 31.41 -43.65
N ALA A 24 10.14 30.64 -43.53
CA ALA A 24 10.77 30.27 -42.26
C ALA A 24 11.52 31.46 -41.68
N LEU A 25 11.09 31.94 -40.52
CA LEU A 25 11.90 32.75 -39.61
C LEU A 25 12.36 31.81 -38.50
N VAL A 26 13.59 31.29 -38.62
CA VAL A 26 14.23 30.49 -37.57
C VAL A 26 14.72 31.44 -36.47
N VAL A 27 13.94 31.55 -35.40
CA VAL A 27 14.44 32.07 -34.11
C VAL A 27 15.02 30.88 -33.34
N ALA A 28 16.34 30.75 -33.35
CA ALA A 28 17.05 29.82 -32.49
C ALA A 28 16.99 30.32 -31.03
N LEU A 29 15.94 29.92 -30.32
CA LEU A 29 16.00 29.95 -28.84
C LEU A 29 16.90 28.80 -28.40
N ALA A 30 18.09 29.16 -27.92
CA ALA A 30 18.96 28.23 -27.21
C ALA A 30 18.23 27.75 -25.96
N ALA A 31 17.61 26.55 -26.04
CA ALA A 31 17.14 25.84 -24.88
C ALA A 31 18.36 25.39 -24.09
N ALA A 32 18.71 26.16 -23.05
CA ALA A 32 19.63 25.69 -22.04
C ALA A 32 19.05 24.38 -21.47
N PRO A 33 19.83 23.27 -21.39
CA PRO A 33 19.33 22.06 -20.76
C PRO A 33 19.03 22.39 -19.29
N VAL A 34 17.76 22.35 -18.91
CA VAL A 34 17.39 22.29 -17.51
C VAL A 34 18.06 21.02 -17.00
N ARG A 35 19.20 21.16 -16.33
CA ARG A 35 19.78 20.08 -15.56
C ARG A 35 18.72 19.66 -14.55
N ALA A 36 18.03 18.56 -14.84
CA ALA A 36 17.29 17.83 -13.84
C ALA A 36 18.31 17.56 -12.72
N GLY A 37 18.20 18.30 -11.62
CA GLY A 37 19.01 18.05 -10.45
C GLY A 37 18.82 16.58 -10.11
N ALA A 38 19.89 15.80 -10.13
CA ALA A 38 19.86 14.41 -9.70
C ALA A 38 19.25 14.42 -8.30
N VAL A 39 18.04 13.89 -8.15
CA VAL A 39 17.44 13.65 -6.85
C VAL A 39 18.44 12.75 -6.14
N ARG A 40 19.12 13.30 -5.16
CA ARG A 40 20.11 12.57 -4.37
C ARG A 40 19.32 11.48 -3.66
N ALA A 41 19.45 10.23 -4.09
CA ALA A 41 18.87 9.10 -3.39
C ALA A 41 19.28 9.23 -1.92
N ALA A 42 18.29 9.25 -1.01
CA ALA A 42 18.58 9.29 0.40
C ALA A 42 19.54 8.13 0.72
N ALA A 43 20.63 8.41 1.41
CA ALA A 43 21.54 7.38 1.85
C ALA A 43 20.82 6.51 2.90
N PRO A 44 21.07 5.19 2.96
CA PRO A 44 20.52 4.36 4.02
C PRO A 44 20.97 4.88 5.38
N ALA A 45 20.10 4.80 6.38
CA ALA A 45 20.51 5.02 7.75
C ALA A 45 21.18 3.73 8.27
N VAL A 46 22.35 3.87 8.86
CA VAL A 46 23.09 2.77 9.50
C VAL A 46 23.26 3.11 10.97
N ALA A 47 22.92 2.17 11.85
CA ALA A 47 22.95 2.35 13.30
C ALA A 47 23.24 1.02 14.02
N ASP A 48 23.52 1.09 15.32
CA ASP A 48 23.76 -0.07 16.16
C ASP A 48 22.66 -0.28 17.22
N ARG A 49 21.85 0.74 17.50
CA ARG A 49 20.80 0.69 18.54
C ARG A 49 19.40 0.63 17.96
N ALA A 50 19.02 1.64 17.17
CA ALA A 50 17.66 1.74 16.67
C ALA A 50 17.61 2.42 15.30
N VAL A 51 16.65 2.01 14.46
CA VAL A 51 16.40 2.60 13.15
C VAL A 51 14.91 2.73 12.85
N VAL A 52 14.59 3.72 12.05
CA VAL A 52 13.25 4.06 11.58
C VAL A 52 13.32 4.35 10.09
N THR A 53 12.30 3.94 9.33
CA THR A 53 12.06 4.41 7.97
C THR A 53 10.58 4.70 7.78
N THR A 54 10.27 5.85 7.17
CA THR A 54 8.89 6.30 6.92
C THR A 54 8.80 7.07 5.61
N GLY A 55 7.58 7.34 5.15
CA GLY A 55 7.31 8.13 3.96
C GLY A 55 7.52 9.65 4.11
N HIS A 56 8.06 10.15 5.26
CA HIS A 56 8.30 11.60 5.43
C HIS A 56 9.37 11.90 6.50
N PRO A 57 10.30 12.86 6.24
CA PRO A 57 11.41 13.18 7.15
C PRO A 57 10.99 13.61 8.56
N GLU A 58 9.89 14.37 8.69
CA GLU A 58 9.35 14.79 9.99
C GLU A 58 8.84 13.60 10.79
N ALA A 59 8.17 12.63 10.16
CA ALA A 59 7.70 11.43 10.83
C ALA A 59 8.85 10.55 11.31
N SER A 60 9.90 10.37 10.48
CA SER A 60 11.12 9.67 10.89
C SER A 60 11.85 10.36 12.03
N ALA A 61 11.93 11.71 12.03
CA ALA A 61 12.54 12.48 13.10
C ALA A 61 11.80 12.31 14.43
N ILE A 62 10.46 12.38 14.40
CA ILE A 62 9.60 12.21 15.58
C ILE A 62 9.74 10.78 16.13
N ALA A 63 9.65 9.76 15.27
CA ALA A 63 9.83 8.37 15.70
C ALA A 63 11.20 8.13 16.35
N LEU A 64 12.27 8.69 15.76
CA LEU A 64 13.62 8.58 16.32
C LEU A 64 13.75 9.29 17.67
N ALA A 65 13.13 10.46 17.82
CA ALA A 65 13.09 11.19 19.09
C ALA A 65 12.37 10.36 20.17
N VAL A 66 11.25 9.74 19.85
CA VAL A 66 10.51 8.84 20.75
C VAL A 66 11.39 7.69 21.22
N LEU A 67 12.16 7.04 20.32
CA LEU A 67 13.09 5.97 20.70
C LEU A 67 14.22 6.46 21.60
N ARG A 68 14.78 7.65 21.34
CA ARG A 68 15.80 8.28 22.20
C ARG A 68 15.29 8.66 23.59
N ASP A 69 14.03 9.01 23.67
CA ASP A 69 13.32 9.36 24.92
C ASP A 69 12.90 8.13 25.76
N GLY A 70 13.30 6.92 25.35
CA GLY A 70 13.01 5.67 26.06
C GLY A 70 11.72 4.97 25.63
N GLY A 71 11.05 5.46 24.59
CA GLY A 71 9.95 4.75 23.94
C GLY A 71 10.43 3.49 23.22
N ASN A 72 9.51 2.57 22.96
CA ASN A 72 9.79 1.35 22.21
C ASN A 72 9.35 1.48 20.74
N ALA A 73 9.52 0.41 19.96
CA ALA A 73 9.17 0.40 18.53
C ALA A 73 7.68 0.70 18.27
N VAL A 74 6.77 0.31 19.20
CA VAL A 74 5.33 0.60 19.06
C VAL A 74 5.06 2.08 19.32
N ASP A 75 5.65 2.67 20.35
CA ASP A 75 5.55 4.12 20.62
C ASP A 75 6.01 4.93 19.42
N ALA A 76 7.17 4.58 18.85
CA ALA A 76 7.74 5.26 17.68
C ALA A 76 6.86 5.11 16.43
N ALA A 77 6.32 3.91 16.20
CA ALA A 77 5.42 3.66 15.06
C ALA A 77 4.11 4.45 15.18
N VAL A 78 3.52 4.51 16.38
CA VAL A 78 2.29 5.27 16.65
C VAL A 78 2.52 6.77 16.46
N ALA A 79 3.63 7.31 17.02
CA ALA A 79 3.97 8.72 16.84
C ALA A 79 4.23 9.08 15.38
N ALA A 80 4.93 8.21 14.62
CA ALA A 80 5.14 8.39 13.19
C ALA A 80 3.84 8.37 12.40
N ALA A 81 2.92 7.44 12.70
CA ALA A 81 1.65 7.33 12.02
C ALA A 81 0.78 8.58 12.20
N PHE A 82 0.68 9.13 13.42
CA PHE A 82 0.00 10.40 13.65
C PHE A 82 0.71 11.59 12.98
N ALA A 83 2.05 11.61 12.97
CA ALA A 83 2.80 12.64 12.25
C ALA A 83 2.54 12.58 10.73
N LEU A 84 2.54 11.39 10.14
CA LEU A 84 2.21 11.18 8.73
C LEU A 84 0.80 11.68 8.39
N ALA A 85 -0.17 11.56 9.29
CA ALA A 85 -1.51 12.10 9.06
C ALA A 85 -1.52 13.63 8.89
N ALA A 86 -0.53 14.33 9.45
CA ALA A 86 -0.39 15.79 9.29
C ALA A 86 0.42 16.17 8.05
N VAL A 87 1.54 15.49 7.78
CA VAL A 87 2.53 15.93 6.77
C VAL A 87 2.47 15.17 5.45
N LEU A 88 1.73 14.07 5.38
CA LEU A 88 1.58 13.22 4.20
C LEU A 88 0.10 12.96 3.88
N PRO A 89 -0.71 14.00 3.61
CA PRO A 89 -2.17 13.88 3.52
C PRO A 89 -2.64 12.98 2.37
N ASP A 90 -1.78 12.66 1.43
CA ASP A 90 -2.09 11.75 0.31
C ASP A 90 -2.12 10.26 0.71
N ALA A 91 -1.61 9.89 1.90
CA ALA A 91 -1.53 8.50 2.36
C ALA A 91 -1.56 8.36 3.89
N GLY A 92 -0.88 9.22 4.65
CA GLY A 92 -0.94 9.28 6.12
C GLY A 92 -2.32 9.77 6.56
N ASN A 93 -2.89 9.19 7.63
CA ASN A 93 -4.30 9.42 7.89
C ASN A 93 -4.74 9.16 9.34
N VAL A 94 -5.88 9.74 9.69
CA VAL A 94 -6.76 9.34 10.79
C VAL A 94 -8.13 8.89 10.28
N GLY A 95 -8.46 9.18 9.02
CA GLY A 95 -9.72 8.85 8.36
C GLY A 95 -9.70 7.57 7.52
N GLY A 96 -8.66 6.78 7.65
CA GLY A 96 -8.46 5.51 6.97
C GLY A 96 -8.29 4.34 7.92
N GLY A 97 -7.51 3.35 7.52
CA GLY A 97 -7.22 2.16 8.29
C GLY A 97 -5.82 1.60 8.09
N GLY A 98 -5.61 0.34 8.46
CA GLY A 98 -4.33 -0.30 8.30
C GLY A 98 -4.09 -1.51 9.19
N PHE A 99 -2.80 -1.90 9.28
CA PHE A 99 -2.34 -3.10 9.95
C PHE A 99 -0.96 -2.91 10.56
N LEU A 100 -0.71 -3.60 11.66
CA LEU A 100 0.55 -3.59 12.33
C LEU A 100 0.97 -5.03 12.64
N VAL A 101 2.15 -5.43 12.22
CA VAL A 101 2.81 -6.66 12.66
C VAL A 101 3.89 -6.29 13.67
N LEU A 102 3.85 -6.92 14.83
CA LEU A 102 4.78 -6.73 15.92
C LEU A 102 5.52 -8.03 16.19
N ARG A 103 6.85 -7.95 16.30
CA ARG A 103 7.70 -8.98 16.90
C ARG A 103 8.29 -8.43 18.20
N ARG A 104 8.04 -9.13 19.30
CA ARG A 104 8.60 -8.77 20.62
C ARG A 104 10.04 -9.27 20.77
N THR A 105 10.71 -8.84 21.81
CA THR A 105 12.11 -9.18 22.10
C THR A 105 12.34 -10.67 22.33
N ASP A 106 11.34 -11.37 22.86
CA ASP A 106 11.34 -12.82 23.09
C ASP A 106 11.02 -13.67 21.83
N GLY A 107 10.79 -13.02 20.68
CA GLY A 107 10.42 -13.69 19.41
C GLY A 107 8.93 -13.98 19.26
N THR A 108 8.12 -13.72 20.27
CA THR A 108 6.65 -13.78 20.10
C THR A 108 6.17 -12.66 19.19
N ALA A 109 5.08 -12.90 18.48
CA ALA A 109 4.57 -11.93 17.51
C ALA A 109 3.05 -11.89 17.50
N THR A 110 2.50 -10.71 17.22
CA THR A 110 1.08 -10.48 17.03
C THR A 110 0.84 -9.53 15.85
N ALA A 111 -0.39 -9.47 15.36
CA ALA A 111 -0.81 -8.53 14.35
C ALA A 111 -2.07 -7.77 14.80
N TRP A 112 -2.14 -6.48 14.46
CA TRP A 112 -3.31 -5.63 14.69
C TRP A 112 -3.97 -5.29 13.36
N ASP A 113 -5.24 -5.70 13.24
CA ASP A 113 -6.11 -5.39 12.11
C ASP A 113 -7.04 -4.22 12.49
N PHE A 114 -6.79 -3.09 11.89
CA PHE A 114 -7.63 -1.91 11.98
C PHE A 114 -8.06 -1.42 10.59
N ARG A 115 -8.29 -2.40 9.70
CA ARG A 115 -8.89 -2.18 8.39
C ARG A 115 -10.26 -1.51 8.54
N GLU A 116 -10.64 -0.69 7.62
CA GLU A 116 -11.97 -0.08 7.55
C GLU A 116 -13.05 -1.15 7.48
N THR A 117 -14.24 -0.79 7.94
CA THR A 117 -15.43 -1.63 7.77
C THR A 117 -16.45 -0.94 6.89
N ALA A 118 -17.18 -1.70 6.10
CA ALA A 118 -18.36 -1.16 5.41
C ALA A 118 -19.37 -0.66 6.45
N PRO A 119 -19.98 0.53 6.27
CA PRO A 119 -21.08 1.00 7.14
C PRO A 119 -22.24 -0.01 7.20
N ALA A 120 -22.98 -0.03 8.30
CA ALA A 120 -24.12 -0.94 8.48
C ALA A 120 -25.20 -0.81 7.39
N ALA A 121 -25.30 0.35 6.76
CA ALA A 121 -26.23 0.62 5.66
C ALA A 121 -25.70 0.18 4.27
N ALA A 122 -24.47 -0.34 4.17
CA ALA A 122 -23.90 -0.77 2.91
C ALA A 122 -24.62 -2.01 2.36
N THR A 123 -24.95 -1.99 1.07
CA THR A 123 -25.64 -3.10 0.40
C THR A 123 -24.78 -3.68 -0.71
N ARG A 124 -25.08 -4.92 -1.09
CA ARG A 124 -24.39 -5.65 -2.17
C ARG A 124 -24.36 -4.89 -3.50
N GLY A 125 -25.40 -4.11 -3.79
CA GLY A 125 -25.55 -3.33 -5.03
C GLY A 125 -25.15 -1.86 -4.91
N LEU A 126 -24.51 -1.42 -3.81
CA LEU A 126 -24.24 -0.01 -3.51
C LEU A 126 -23.59 0.77 -4.66
N PHE A 127 -22.70 0.13 -5.39
CA PHE A 127 -21.92 0.74 -6.48
C PHE A 127 -22.43 0.41 -7.88
N LEU A 128 -23.51 -0.37 -7.98
CA LEU A 128 -24.06 -0.80 -9.27
C LEU A 128 -25.09 0.22 -9.80
N GLY A 129 -25.13 0.34 -11.13
CA GLY A 129 -26.19 1.03 -11.85
C GLY A 129 -27.41 0.14 -12.09
N PRO A 130 -28.46 0.68 -12.73
CA PRO A 130 -29.67 -0.09 -13.08
C PRO A 130 -29.40 -1.26 -14.03
N ASP A 131 -28.29 -1.22 -14.76
CA ASP A 131 -27.79 -2.26 -15.67
C ASP A 131 -27.00 -3.39 -14.94
N GLY A 132 -26.81 -3.26 -13.63
CA GLY A 132 -26.03 -4.18 -12.81
C GLY A 132 -24.51 -4.03 -12.96
N LEU A 133 -24.03 -3.01 -13.65
CA LEU A 133 -22.59 -2.70 -13.80
C LEU A 133 -22.13 -1.64 -12.80
N PRO A 134 -20.84 -1.64 -12.44
CA PRO A 134 -20.28 -0.61 -11.57
C PRO A 134 -20.42 0.79 -12.18
N VAL A 135 -20.89 1.75 -11.40
CA VAL A 135 -20.93 3.16 -11.82
C VAL A 135 -19.56 3.77 -11.61
N ALA A 136 -18.95 4.26 -12.70
CA ALA A 136 -17.61 4.84 -12.67
C ALA A 136 -17.47 5.93 -11.59
N GLY A 137 -16.40 5.85 -10.80
CA GLY A 137 -16.07 6.80 -9.75
C GLY A 137 -16.89 6.69 -8.45
N ARG A 138 -17.99 5.92 -8.42
CA ARG A 138 -18.87 5.86 -7.23
C ARG A 138 -18.20 5.19 -6.03
N SER A 139 -17.30 4.24 -6.26
CA SER A 139 -16.55 3.54 -5.21
C SER A 139 -15.23 4.23 -4.84
N THR A 140 -14.76 5.20 -5.64
CA THR A 140 -13.45 5.84 -5.45
C THR A 140 -13.52 7.32 -5.10
N THR A 141 -14.66 7.98 -5.30
CA THR A 141 -14.76 9.43 -5.10
C THR A 141 -16.06 9.80 -4.40
N GLY A 142 -15.97 10.68 -3.41
CA GLY A 142 -17.12 11.16 -2.66
C GLY A 142 -17.48 10.29 -1.45
N HIS A 143 -18.57 10.64 -0.79
CA HIS A 143 -18.92 10.15 0.53
C HIS A 143 -19.30 8.66 0.59
N LEU A 144 -19.81 8.08 -0.52
CA LEU A 144 -20.15 6.65 -0.60
C LEU A 144 -18.92 5.74 -0.68
N ALA A 145 -17.78 6.29 -1.12
CA ALA A 145 -16.53 5.56 -1.23
C ALA A 145 -15.88 5.25 0.13
N ALA A 146 -16.32 5.94 1.20
CA ALA A 146 -15.68 5.85 2.50
C ALA A 146 -16.18 4.67 3.34
N GLY A 147 -15.24 3.83 3.81
CA GLY A 147 -15.44 2.89 4.90
C GLY A 147 -15.29 3.55 6.27
N VAL A 148 -15.82 2.91 7.32
CA VAL A 148 -15.68 3.38 8.71
C VAL A 148 -14.20 3.35 9.10
N PRO A 149 -13.60 4.51 9.48
CA PRO A 149 -12.17 4.60 9.77
C PRO A 149 -11.71 3.71 10.91
N GLY A 150 -10.51 3.13 10.78
CA GLY A 150 -9.92 2.24 11.77
C GLY A 150 -8.60 2.73 12.37
N SER A 151 -7.87 3.63 11.70
CA SER A 151 -6.50 4.02 12.07
C SER A 151 -6.34 4.43 13.52
N VAL A 152 -7.19 5.34 14.01
CA VAL A 152 -7.09 5.83 15.39
C VAL A 152 -7.33 4.70 16.40
N ALA A 153 -8.34 3.86 16.18
CA ALA A 153 -8.64 2.74 17.07
C ALA A 153 -7.49 1.74 17.13
N GLY A 154 -6.92 1.39 15.96
CA GLY A 154 -5.80 0.45 15.88
C GLY A 154 -4.53 0.96 16.53
N LEU A 155 -4.14 2.20 16.25
CA LEU A 155 -2.96 2.82 16.84
C LEU A 155 -3.08 2.94 18.36
N VAL A 156 -4.23 3.39 18.86
CA VAL A 156 -4.49 3.50 20.30
C VAL A 156 -4.51 2.13 20.98
N ALA A 157 -5.12 1.11 20.35
CA ALA A 157 -5.17 -0.24 20.92
C ALA A 157 -3.78 -0.90 20.96
N ALA A 158 -3.01 -0.82 19.88
CA ALA A 158 -1.65 -1.34 19.83
C ALA A 158 -0.75 -0.64 20.87
N HIS A 159 -0.88 0.69 20.99
CA HIS A 159 -0.18 1.45 22.02
C HIS A 159 -0.60 1.04 23.45
N ALA A 160 -1.88 0.88 23.72
CA ALA A 160 -2.37 0.49 25.04
C ALA A 160 -1.87 -0.90 25.47
N ALA A 161 -1.69 -1.82 24.51
CA ALA A 161 -1.18 -3.16 24.76
C ALA A 161 0.34 -3.21 24.93
N GLU A 162 1.10 -2.39 24.20
CA GLU A 162 2.54 -2.59 23.99
C GLU A 162 3.39 -1.32 24.19
N GLY A 163 2.79 -0.15 24.32
CA GLY A 163 3.50 1.12 24.49
C GLY A 163 4.12 1.29 25.87
N ARG A 164 5.12 2.15 25.95
CA ARG A 164 5.82 2.54 27.19
C ARG A 164 5.58 3.99 27.60
N LEU A 165 5.50 4.90 26.61
CA LEU A 165 5.32 6.33 26.86
C LEU A 165 3.82 6.69 26.86
N PRO A 166 3.41 7.76 27.56
CA PRO A 166 2.03 8.22 27.51
C PRO A 166 1.60 8.59 26.07
N LEU A 167 0.41 8.18 25.64
CA LEU A 167 -0.14 8.46 24.31
C LEU A 167 -0.06 9.97 23.97
N ALA A 168 -0.32 10.83 24.94
CA ALA A 168 -0.27 12.27 24.74
C ALA A 168 1.09 12.77 24.26
N ARG A 169 2.20 12.17 24.71
CA ARG A 169 3.55 12.50 24.21
C ARG A 169 3.76 12.10 22.76
N LEU A 170 3.10 11.04 22.31
CA LEU A 170 3.24 10.50 20.96
C LEU A 170 2.41 11.29 19.95
N VAL A 171 1.25 11.81 20.35
CA VAL A 171 0.33 12.57 19.47
C VAL A 171 0.69 14.05 19.41
N GLU A 172 1.24 14.64 20.48
CA GLU A 172 1.56 16.08 20.55
C GLU A 172 2.43 16.61 19.40
N PRO A 173 3.46 15.90 18.90
CA PRO A 173 4.22 16.34 17.73
C PRO A 173 3.35 16.47 16.46
N ALA A 174 2.40 15.56 16.26
CA ALA A 174 1.46 15.61 15.14
C ALA A 174 0.51 16.80 15.25
N VAL A 175 0.05 17.16 16.45
CA VAL A 175 -0.74 18.38 16.70
C VAL A 175 0.00 19.62 16.21
N ARG A 176 1.30 19.73 16.57
CA ARG A 176 2.13 20.86 16.13
C ARG A 176 2.30 20.90 14.62
N LEU A 177 2.56 19.75 13.99
CA LEU A 177 2.69 19.66 12.53
C LEU A 177 1.37 19.98 11.82
N ALA A 178 0.22 19.57 12.37
CA ALA A 178 -1.08 19.91 11.81
C ALA A 178 -1.37 21.42 11.91
N ARG A 179 -0.95 22.09 12.99
CA ARG A 179 -1.07 23.54 13.10
C ARG A 179 -0.28 24.28 12.03
N SER A 180 0.96 23.83 11.76
CA SER A 180 1.78 24.43 10.73
C SER A 180 2.96 23.51 10.39
N HIS A 181 3.17 23.24 9.11
CA HIS A 181 4.39 22.62 8.59
C HIS A 181 4.74 23.14 7.19
N VAL A 182 5.94 22.81 6.74
CA VAL A 182 6.45 23.24 5.43
C VAL A 182 6.20 22.13 4.40
N LEU A 183 5.62 22.50 3.25
CA LEU A 183 5.35 21.55 2.18
C LEU A 183 6.63 21.11 1.47
N THR A 184 6.74 19.81 1.24
CA THR A 184 7.75 19.26 0.33
C THR A 184 7.38 19.54 -1.14
N ALA A 185 8.36 19.38 -2.03
CA ALA A 185 8.10 19.52 -3.48
C ALA A 185 7.07 18.49 -3.99
N ARG A 186 7.12 17.27 -3.44
CA ARG A 186 6.15 16.22 -3.77
C ARG A 186 4.75 16.57 -3.28
N ALA A 187 4.61 17.01 -2.04
CA ALA A 187 3.31 17.40 -1.47
C ALA A 187 2.69 18.55 -2.27
N ALA A 188 3.45 19.61 -2.56
CA ALA A 188 3.00 20.75 -3.38
C ALA A 188 2.54 20.30 -4.78
N SER A 189 3.33 19.44 -5.44
CA SER A 189 2.99 18.89 -6.76
C SER A 189 1.68 18.11 -6.75
N LEU A 190 1.47 17.25 -5.74
CA LEU A 190 0.25 16.47 -5.61
C LEU A 190 -0.96 17.33 -5.31
N LEU A 191 -0.87 18.30 -4.41
CA LEU A 191 -1.96 19.24 -4.13
C LEU A 191 -2.40 20.01 -5.37
N ASN A 192 -1.46 20.45 -6.22
CA ASN A 192 -1.77 21.11 -7.48
C ASN A 192 -2.40 20.15 -8.50
N ARG A 193 -1.91 18.92 -8.58
CA ARG A 193 -2.42 17.89 -9.50
C ARG A 193 -3.88 17.54 -9.20
N TYR A 194 -4.24 17.39 -7.91
CA TYR A 194 -5.57 17.00 -7.46
C TYR A 194 -6.48 18.19 -7.15
N ARG A 195 -6.05 19.42 -7.46
CA ARG A 195 -6.84 20.64 -7.27
C ARG A 195 -8.25 20.58 -7.86
N PRO A 196 -8.47 20.06 -9.09
CA PRO A 196 -9.83 19.93 -9.65
C PRO A 196 -10.73 18.99 -8.83
N ASP A 197 -10.17 17.90 -8.30
CA ASP A 197 -10.89 16.92 -7.49
C ASP A 197 -11.32 17.54 -6.15
N PHE A 198 -10.44 18.30 -5.50
CA PHE A 198 -10.75 19.00 -4.25
C PHE A 198 -11.80 20.09 -4.42
N ALA A 199 -11.82 20.74 -5.56
CA ALA A 199 -12.80 21.81 -5.86
C ALA A 199 -14.25 21.31 -5.91
N ALA A 200 -14.45 20.00 -6.05
CA ALA A 200 -15.77 19.37 -6.04
C ALA A 200 -16.41 19.27 -4.64
N PHE A 201 -15.65 19.46 -3.57
CA PHE A 201 -16.10 19.30 -2.19
C PHE A 201 -15.74 20.53 -1.35
N ASP A 202 -16.73 21.19 -0.77
CA ASP A 202 -16.57 22.48 -0.07
C ASP A 202 -15.46 22.50 0.98
N ALA A 203 -15.40 21.48 1.85
CA ALA A 203 -14.38 21.41 2.91
C ALA A 203 -12.99 21.16 2.35
N SER A 204 -12.87 20.32 1.31
CA SER A 204 -11.62 20.03 0.62
C SER A 204 -11.13 21.25 -0.16
N ALA A 205 -12.04 21.95 -0.83
CA ALA A 205 -11.73 23.19 -1.55
C ALA A 205 -11.17 24.27 -0.60
N ARG A 206 -11.82 24.47 0.56
CA ARG A 206 -11.32 25.43 1.56
C ARG A 206 -9.94 25.11 2.10
N LEU A 207 -9.60 23.82 2.23
CA LEU A 207 -8.31 23.40 2.78
C LEU A 207 -7.19 23.39 1.75
N PHE A 208 -7.45 22.88 0.55
CA PHE A 208 -6.41 22.55 -0.43
C PHE A 208 -6.37 23.46 -1.65
N VAL A 209 -7.45 24.20 -1.95
CA VAL A 209 -7.53 25.05 -3.16
C VAL A 209 -7.27 26.50 -2.78
N ARG A 210 -6.31 27.11 -3.48
CA ARG A 210 -5.99 28.56 -3.40
C ARG A 210 -5.73 29.11 -4.80
N ASP A 211 -5.70 30.45 -4.96
CA ASP A 211 -5.50 31.11 -6.26
C ASP A 211 -4.14 30.75 -6.87
N ALA A 212 -3.08 30.93 -6.10
CA ALA A 212 -1.73 30.59 -6.52
C ALA A 212 -1.46 29.07 -6.33
N PRO A 213 -0.74 28.40 -7.26
CA PRO A 213 -0.30 27.04 -7.07
C PRO A 213 0.57 26.87 -5.81
N TRP A 214 0.45 25.73 -5.15
CA TRP A 214 1.33 25.35 -4.03
C TRP A 214 2.75 25.15 -4.50
N GLN A 215 3.72 25.56 -3.67
CA GLN A 215 5.15 25.42 -3.95
C GLN A 215 5.87 24.71 -2.78
N ALA A 216 7.00 24.10 -3.10
CA ALA A 216 7.92 23.62 -2.06
C ALA A 216 8.36 24.78 -1.18
N GLY A 217 8.31 24.60 0.14
CA GLY A 217 8.63 25.65 1.09
C GLY A 217 7.44 26.50 1.55
N ASP A 218 6.26 26.36 0.93
CA ASP A 218 5.04 26.99 1.43
C ASP A 218 4.64 26.41 2.79
N THR A 219 4.12 27.27 3.65
CA THR A 219 3.52 26.85 4.92
C THR A 219 2.12 26.30 4.65
N PHE A 220 1.84 25.11 5.19
CA PHE A 220 0.53 24.51 5.20
C PHE A 220 0.00 24.47 6.63
N GLU A 221 -1.22 24.93 6.82
CA GLU A 221 -1.92 25.01 8.10
C GLU A 221 -3.25 24.27 8.05
N ASN A 222 -3.50 23.43 9.06
CA ASN A 222 -4.74 22.69 9.21
C ASN A 222 -5.19 22.68 10.67
N PRO A 223 -5.76 23.80 11.16
CA PRO A 223 -6.19 23.94 12.55
C PRO A 223 -7.31 22.95 12.93
N ASP A 224 -8.15 22.55 11.98
CA ASP A 224 -9.22 21.56 12.22
C ASP A 224 -8.64 20.18 12.49
N LEU A 225 -7.60 19.76 11.76
CA LEU A 225 -6.87 18.52 12.04
C LEU A 225 -6.14 18.61 13.38
N ALA A 226 -5.52 19.75 13.70
CA ALA A 226 -4.88 19.95 14.99
C ALA A 226 -5.87 19.75 16.14
N ALA A 227 -7.07 20.35 16.05
CA ALA A 227 -8.13 20.18 17.05
C ALA A 227 -8.62 18.72 17.14
N THR A 228 -8.67 17.99 16.01
CA THR A 228 -8.99 16.55 16.01
C THR A 228 -7.91 15.74 16.71
N LEU A 229 -6.64 16.00 16.41
CA LEU A 229 -5.50 15.34 17.06
C LEU A 229 -5.41 15.68 18.57
N GLU A 230 -5.77 16.90 18.98
CA GLU A 230 -5.87 17.28 20.39
C GLU A 230 -6.93 16.43 21.12
N ARG A 231 -8.11 16.24 20.51
CA ARG A 231 -9.13 15.35 21.08
C ARG A 231 -8.65 13.90 21.22
N ILE A 232 -7.89 13.41 20.22
CA ILE A 232 -7.27 12.07 20.27
C ILE A 232 -6.19 12.02 21.35
N ARG A 233 -5.32 13.03 21.45
CA ARG A 233 -4.27 13.15 22.47
C ARG A 233 -4.85 13.04 23.88
N ASP A 234 -5.96 13.76 24.13
CA ASP A 234 -6.53 13.93 25.44
C ASP A 234 -7.48 12.79 25.84
N ARG A 235 -8.13 12.12 24.87
CA ARG A 235 -9.19 11.12 25.10
C ARG A 235 -8.97 9.78 24.38
N GLY A 236 -7.85 9.61 23.68
CA GLY A 236 -7.55 8.40 22.92
C GLY A 236 -8.67 8.05 21.93
N HIS A 237 -9.13 6.80 21.96
CA HIS A 237 -10.21 6.29 21.13
C HIS A 237 -11.47 7.17 21.14
N ASP A 238 -11.93 7.60 22.30
CA ASP A 238 -13.16 8.37 22.43
C ASP A 238 -13.03 9.81 21.89
N GLY A 239 -11.81 10.32 21.72
CA GLY A 239 -11.54 11.60 21.05
C GLY A 239 -11.88 11.60 19.56
N PHE A 240 -11.98 10.41 18.93
CA PHE A 240 -12.32 10.24 17.52
C PHE A 240 -13.69 9.61 17.31
N TYR A 241 -13.98 8.47 17.96
CA TYR A 241 -15.17 7.66 17.70
C TYR A 241 -16.41 8.12 18.49
N ARG A 242 -16.25 9.09 19.38
CA ARG A 242 -17.33 9.69 20.18
C ARG A 242 -17.20 11.22 20.21
N GLY A 243 -18.24 11.88 20.68
CA GLY A 243 -18.25 13.34 20.88
C GLY A 243 -18.14 14.13 19.56
N GLU A 244 -17.29 15.18 19.56
CA GLU A 244 -17.25 16.18 18.48
C GLU A 244 -16.79 15.59 17.15
N THR A 245 -15.67 14.88 17.14
CA THR A 245 -15.12 14.32 15.88
C THR A 245 -16.13 13.38 15.21
N ALA A 246 -16.75 12.48 15.98
CA ALA A 246 -17.78 11.58 15.45
C ALA A 246 -18.99 12.32 14.88
N ARG A 247 -19.43 13.39 15.55
CA ARG A 247 -20.55 14.23 15.05
C ARG A 247 -20.20 14.95 13.74
N LEU A 248 -18.97 15.45 13.63
CA LEU A 248 -18.50 16.08 12.39
C LEU A 248 -18.44 15.08 11.23
N ILE A 249 -18.00 13.84 11.47
CA ILE A 249 -18.01 12.78 10.46
C ILE A 249 -19.45 12.49 9.99
N GLU A 250 -20.38 12.24 10.92
CA GLU A 250 -21.78 11.96 10.54
C GLU A 250 -22.44 13.14 9.83
N GLN A 251 -22.15 14.37 10.25
CA GLN A 251 -22.66 15.56 9.59
C GLN A 251 -22.14 15.68 8.15
N GLU A 252 -20.85 15.40 7.92
CA GLU A 252 -20.26 15.34 6.59
C GLU A 252 -20.93 14.27 5.72
N MET A 253 -21.13 13.07 6.28
CA MET A 253 -21.81 11.99 5.59
C MET A 253 -23.23 12.36 5.18
N ARG A 254 -24.01 12.96 6.08
CA ARG A 254 -25.39 13.43 5.77
C ARG A 254 -25.40 14.48 4.67
N ARG A 255 -24.42 15.38 4.65
CA ARG A 255 -24.33 16.45 3.63
C ARG A 255 -24.08 15.87 2.23
N GLY A 256 -23.22 14.87 2.11
CA GLY A 256 -22.81 14.28 0.82
C GLY A 256 -23.50 12.97 0.47
N GLY A 257 -24.48 12.49 1.24
CA GLY A 257 -25.16 11.23 0.99
C GLY A 257 -24.33 9.99 1.30
N GLY A 258 -23.32 10.09 2.18
CA GLY A 258 -22.54 8.97 2.69
C GLY A 258 -23.30 8.14 3.73
N LEU A 259 -22.72 7.02 4.15
CA LEU A 259 -23.40 6.00 4.95
C LEU A 259 -22.92 5.91 6.41
N ILE A 260 -21.75 6.46 6.75
CA ILE A 260 -21.17 6.31 8.10
C ILE A 260 -22.01 7.11 9.12
N THR A 261 -22.42 6.43 10.19
CA THR A 261 -23.24 6.98 11.28
C THR A 261 -22.46 7.00 12.60
N LEU A 262 -23.00 7.70 13.60
CA LEU A 262 -22.50 7.64 14.99
C LEU A 262 -22.50 6.20 15.52
N ALA A 263 -23.47 5.38 15.12
CA ALA A 263 -23.56 3.99 15.53
C ALA A 263 -22.41 3.14 14.95
N ASP A 264 -22.09 3.34 13.66
CA ASP A 264 -20.97 2.67 13.00
C ASP A 264 -19.64 3.04 13.69
N LEU A 265 -19.41 4.33 13.94
CA LEU A 265 -18.23 4.81 14.64
C LEU A 265 -18.12 4.24 16.06
N ALA A 266 -19.20 4.29 16.83
CA ALA A 266 -19.23 3.75 18.20
C ALA A 266 -19.03 2.22 18.25
N ALA A 267 -19.43 1.50 17.22
CA ALA A 267 -19.30 0.05 17.11
C ALA A 267 -17.92 -0.41 16.62
N TYR A 268 -17.15 0.46 15.94
CA TYR A 268 -15.86 0.05 15.36
C TYR A 268 -14.87 -0.44 16.43
N ARG A 269 -14.22 -1.58 16.17
CA ARG A 269 -13.16 -2.16 17.01
C ARG A 269 -12.03 -2.69 16.13
N PRO A 270 -10.76 -2.42 16.48
CA PRO A 270 -9.63 -3.13 15.88
C PRO A 270 -9.61 -4.57 16.37
N VAL A 271 -8.95 -5.46 15.64
CA VAL A 271 -8.86 -6.88 15.98
C VAL A 271 -7.38 -7.27 16.14
N GLU A 272 -7.03 -7.85 17.29
CA GLU A 272 -5.74 -8.52 17.43
C GLU A 272 -5.84 -9.90 16.77
N ARG A 273 -4.84 -10.24 15.95
CA ARG A 273 -4.81 -11.48 15.17
C ARG A 273 -3.53 -12.27 15.40
N ALA A 274 -3.61 -13.59 15.31
CA ALA A 274 -2.44 -14.44 15.19
C ALA A 274 -1.76 -14.18 13.83
N VAL A 275 -0.42 -14.03 13.84
CA VAL A 275 0.37 -13.80 12.63
C VAL A 275 0.38 -15.02 11.71
N LEU A 276 0.47 -14.79 10.40
CA LEU A 276 0.74 -15.83 9.43
C LEU A 276 2.25 -16.12 9.41
N ARG A 277 2.62 -17.40 9.32
CA ARG A 277 4.03 -17.81 9.32
C ARG A 277 4.36 -18.63 8.08
N GLY A 278 5.59 -18.47 7.57
CA GLY A 278 6.16 -19.25 6.49
C GLY A 278 7.68 -19.27 6.58
N THR A 279 8.32 -19.97 5.64
CA THR A 279 9.79 -20.07 5.57
C THR A 279 10.25 -19.81 4.14
N TYR A 280 11.46 -19.29 4.00
CA TYR A 280 12.18 -19.16 2.73
C TYR A 280 13.69 -19.20 2.95
N ARG A 281 14.41 -20.12 2.30
CA ARG A 281 15.87 -20.30 2.42
C ARG A 281 16.35 -20.41 3.88
N GLY A 282 15.56 -21.04 4.75
CA GLY A 282 15.88 -21.16 6.17
C GLY A 282 15.50 -19.93 7.03
N TYR A 283 15.12 -18.81 6.41
CA TYR A 283 14.54 -17.67 7.10
C TYR A 283 13.09 -17.95 7.47
N ARG A 284 12.62 -17.37 8.60
CA ARG A 284 11.22 -17.45 9.05
C ARG A 284 10.52 -16.12 8.80
N LEU A 285 9.38 -16.15 8.16
CA LEU A 285 8.58 -14.96 7.87
C LEU A 285 7.40 -14.88 8.83
N ILE A 286 7.18 -13.69 9.35
CA ILE A 286 6.06 -13.30 10.21
C ILE A 286 5.26 -12.27 9.42
N ALA A 287 4.15 -12.68 8.86
CA ALA A 287 3.36 -11.88 7.93
C ALA A 287 1.95 -11.62 8.48
N MET A 288 1.33 -10.59 7.93
CA MET A 288 -0.02 -10.21 8.30
C MET A 288 -1.04 -11.28 7.85
N PRO A 289 -2.00 -11.66 8.68
CA PRO A 289 -3.13 -12.57 8.37
C PRO A 289 -4.33 -11.87 7.70
N PRO A 290 -5.42 -12.55 7.14
CA PRO A 290 -6.63 -11.92 6.55
C PRO A 290 -7.37 -10.93 7.47
N PRO A 291 -8.05 -9.93 6.82
CA PRO A 291 -8.43 -9.73 5.42
C PRO A 291 -7.29 -9.33 4.48
N SER A 292 -5.97 -9.50 4.85
CA SER A 292 -4.84 -9.31 3.97
C SER A 292 -4.57 -10.50 3.03
N SER A 293 -4.48 -10.21 1.73
CA SER A 293 -3.93 -11.14 0.74
C SER A 293 -2.40 -11.09 0.69
N GLY A 294 -1.82 -10.00 1.21
CA GLY A 294 -0.40 -9.74 1.05
C GLY A 294 0.49 -10.79 1.68
N GLY A 295 0.23 -11.14 2.93
CA GLY A 295 0.99 -12.20 3.61
C GLY A 295 0.87 -13.55 2.90
N ILE A 296 -0.35 -13.96 2.50
CA ILE A 296 -0.54 -15.20 1.73
C ILE A 296 0.23 -15.16 0.42
N ALA A 297 -0.03 -14.15 -0.41
CA ALA A 297 0.56 -14.11 -1.74
C ALA A 297 2.09 -13.99 -1.68
N LEU A 298 2.65 -13.24 -0.71
CA LEU A 298 4.09 -13.19 -0.46
C LEU A 298 4.64 -14.58 -0.14
N LEU A 299 4.04 -15.29 0.81
CA LEU A 299 4.48 -16.62 1.22
C LEU A 299 4.31 -17.64 0.10
N GLN A 300 3.23 -17.59 -0.68
CA GLN A 300 3.06 -18.42 -1.87
C GLN A 300 4.15 -18.18 -2.92
N VAL A 301 4.48 -16.90 -3.20
CA VAL A 301 5.53 -16.55 -4.17
C VAL A 301 6.89 -17.07 -3.70
N LEU A 302 7.23 -16.86 -2.44
CA LEU A 302 8.51 -17.33 -1.89
C LEU A 302 8.57 -18.86 -1.86
N ALA A 303 7.52 -19.54 -1.42
CA ALA A 303 7.43 -21.00 -1.42
C ALA A 303 7.52 -21.59 -2.85
N ALA A 304 6.90 -20.93 -3.85
CA ALA A 304 7.02 -21.32 -5.25
C ALA A 304 8.46 -21.19 -5.79
N LEU A 305 9.24 -20.24 -5.26
CA LEU A 305 10.63 -20.01 -5.63
C LEU A 305 11.63 -20.81 -4.76
N GLU A 306 11.18 -21.46 -3.68
CA GLU A 306 12.06 -22.25 -2.81
C GLU A 306 12.90 -23.31 -3.58
N PRO A 307 12.34 -24.10 -4.52
CA PRO A 307 13.12 -25.06 -5.30
C PRO A 307 13.93 -24.41 -6.44
N VAL A 308 13.76 -23.12 -6.71
CA VAL A 308 14.37 -22.42 -7.85
C VAL A 308 15.70 -21.82 -7.42
N PRO A 309 16.84 -22.09 -8.11
CA PRO A 309 18.14 -21.54 -7.74
C PRO A 309 18.29 -20.08 -8.23
N VAL A 310 17.51 -19.16 -7.66
CA VAL A 310 17.45 -17.74 -8.05
C VAL A 310 18.84 -17.11 -7.98
N ALA A 311 19.55 -17.32 -6.87
CA ALA A 311 20.90 -16.79 -6.67
C ALA A 311 21.91 -17.27 -7.74
N ALA A 312 21.81 -18.56 -8.14
CA ALA A 312 22.72 -19.12 -9.15
C ALA A 312 22.43 -18.59 -10.57
N TRP A 313 21.20 -18.16 -10.84
CA TRP A 313 20.83 -17.57 -12.13
C TRP A 313 21.16 -16.09 -12.23
N GLY A 314 21.44 -15.44 -11.10
CA GLY A 314 21.60 -13.99 -10.98
C GLY A 314 20.26 -13.25 -11.16
N SER A 315 20.05 -12.23 -10.37
CA SER A 315 18.87 -11.38 -10.50
C SER A 315 19.28 -10.03 -11.13
N PRO A 316 18.56 -9.53 -12.13
CA PRO A 316 17.28 -9.98 -12.69
C PRO A 316 17.44 -10.88 -13.94
N SER A 317 17.70 -12.17 -13.78
CA SER A 317 17.76 -13.07 -14.94
C SER A 317 16.37 -13.35 -15.53
N PRO A 318 16.24 -13.58 -16.85
CA PRO A 318 14.96 -13.91 -17.47
C PRO A 318 14.30 -15.16 -16.89
N ARG A 319 15.11 -16.14 -16.41
CA ARG A 319 14.60 -17.37 -15.79
C ARG A 319 13.99 -17.11 -14.41
N ALA A 320 14.68 -16.33 -13.58
CA ALA A 320 14.20 -15.97 -12.25
C ALA A 320 12.91 -15.14 -12.35
N LEU A 321 12.89 -14.14 -13.24
CA LEU A 321 11.73 -13.28 -13.46
C LEU A 321 10.54 -14.05 -14.08
N HIS A 322 10.78 -15.02 -14.95
CA HIS A 322 9.72 -15.88 -15.47
C HIS A 322 9.10 -16.72 -14.35
N GLY A 323 9.91 -17.37 -13.50
CA GLY A 323 9.41 -18.11 -12.32
C GLY A 323 8.65 -17.21 -11.34
N PHE A 324 9.15 -16.00 -11.10
CA PHE A 324 8.51 -15.00 -10.26
C PHE A 324 7.13 -14.57 -10.81
N GLY A 325 7.03 -14.29 -12.11
CA GLY A 325 5.76 -13.95 -12.77
C GLY A 325 4.74 -15.08 -12.71
N GLU A 326 5.18 -16.33 -12.92
CA GLU A 326 4.32 -17.52 -12.81
C GLU A 326 3.83 -17.76 -11.38
N ALA A 327 4.67 -17.51 -10.37
CA ALA A 327 4.29 -17.59 -8.96
C ALA A 327 3.25 -16.51 -8.61
N LEU A 328 3.48 -15.26 -9.02
CA LEU A 328 2.52 -14.16 -8.84
C LEU A 328 1.17 -14.48 -9.51
N ARG A 329 1.17 -14.95 -10.76
CA ARG A 329 -0.06 -15.31 -11.48
C ARG A 329 -0.93 -16.27 -10.68
N ARG A 330 -0.34 -17.30 -10.11
CA ARG A 330 -1.06 -18.32 -9.32
C ARG A 330 -1.52 -17.78 -7.97
N ALA A 331 -0.69 -17.01 -7.30
CA ALA A 331 -1.03 -16.37 -6.02
C ALA A 331 -2.19 -15.39 -6.19
N PHE A 332 -2.21 -14.58 -7.24
CA PHE A 332 -3.32 -13.66 -7.50
C PHE A 332 -4.60 -14.35 -7.98
N ALA A 333 -4.53 -15.48 -8.68
CA ALA A 333 -5.69 -16.30 -8.98
C ALA A 333 -6.34 -16.88 -7.71
N ASP A 334 -5.51 -17.34 -6.76
CA ASP A 334 -5.99 -17.82 -5.45
C ASP A 334 -6.57 -16.66 -4.62
N ARG A 335 -5.89 -15.49 -4.61
CA ARG A 335 -6.37 -14.27 -3.98
C ARG A 335 -7.79 -13.91 -4.44
N ALA A 336 -8.01 -13.89 -5.74
CA ALA A 336 -9.31 -13.52 -6.33
C ALA A 336 -10.46 -14.43 -5.84
N ARG A 337 -10.17 -15.69 -5.60
CA ARG A 337 -11.17 -16.70 -5.21
C ARG A 337 -11.43 -16.77 -3.72
N TYR A 338 -10.38 -16.61 -2.88
CA TYR A 338 -10.43 -17.03 -1.48
C TYR A 338 -10.32 -15.91 -0.47
N VAL A 339 -9.80 -14.72 -0.84
CA VAL A 339 -9.51 -13.67 0.14
C VAL A 339 -10.68 -12.71 0.33
N GLY A 340 -11.10 -12.56 1.57
CA GLY A 340 -12.13 -11.65 2.06
C GLY A 340 -12.08 -11.53 3.59
N ASP A 341 -13.09 -10.93 4.21
CA ASP A 341 -13.16 -10.78 5.67
C ASP A 341 -13.42 -12.13 6.35
N PRO A 342 -12.52 -12.61 7.21
CA PRO A 342 -12.65 -13.91 7.89
C PRO A 342 -13.80 -13.96 8.90
N ALA A 343 -14.33 -12.83 9.34
CA ALA A 343 -15.52 -12.80 10.18
C ALA A 343 -16.79 -13.15 9.40
N PHE A 344 -16.76 -13.06 8.06
CA PHE A 344 -17.91 -13.25 7.18
C PHE A 344 -17.71 -14.32 6.10
N ALA A 345 -16.48 -14.75 5.88
CA ALA A 345 -16.16 -15.73 4.86
C ALA A 345 -15.06 -16.67 5.35
N ARG A 346 -15.13 -17.92 4.91
CA ARG A 346 -14.07 -18.89 5.18
C ARG A 346 -12.89 -18.63 4.25
N VAL A 347 -11.77 -18.17 4.80
CA VAL A 347 -10.53 -17.92 4.05
C VAL A 347 -9.49 -18.98 4.44
N PRO A 348 -8.99 -19.80 3.50
CA PRO A 348 -8.13 -20.96 3.78
C PRO A 348 -6.62 -20.61 3.82
N ALA A 349 -6.19 -19.70 4.69
CA ALA A 349 -4.84 -19.17 4.60
C ALA A 349 -3.73 -20.16 4.94
N ALA A 350 -3.90 -20.98 5.99
CA ALA A 350 -2.90 -22.01 6.29
C ALA A 350 -2.71 -22.96 5.10
N GLY A 351 -3.81 -23.36 4.47
CA GLY A 351 -3.73 -24.21 3.28
C GLY A 351 -3.21 -23.49 2.02
N LEU A 352 -3.47 -22.20 1.88
CA LEU A 352 -2.94 -21.40 0.77
C LEU A 352 -1.41 -21.25 0.86
N VAL A 353 -0.83 -21.19 2.05
CA VAL A 353 0.62 -21.08 2.26
C VAL A 353 1.30 -22.43 2.52
N ASP A 354 0.54 -23.54 2.52
CA ASP A 354 1.12 -24.87 2.64
C ASP A 354 2.09 -25.17 1.50
N PRO A 355 3.36 -25.56 1.76
CA PRO A 355 4.34 -25.81 0.72
C PRO A 355 3.93 -26.88 -0.29
N ALA A 356 3.20 -27.93 0.17
CA ALA A 356 2.72 -28.98 -0.74
C ALA A 356 1.63 -28.45 -1.68
N TYR A 357 0.72 -27.60 -1.17
CA TYR A 357 -0.25 -26.91 -1.99
C TYR A 357 0.44 -26.00 -3.03
N VAL A 358 1.39 -25.18 -2.63
CA VAL A 358 2.13 -24.29 -3.54
C VAL A 358 2.90 -25.10 -4.59
N ALA A 359 3.53 -26.20 -4.20
CA ALA A 359 4.20 -27.11 -5.14
C ALA A 359 3.21 -27.69 -6.17
N ALA A 360 2.03 -28.12 -5.72
CA ALA A 360 0.96 -28.59 -6.62
C ALA A 360 0.47 -27.46 -7.57
N ARG A 361 0.37 -26.21 -7.09
CA ARG A 361 0.06 -25.06 -7.93
C ARG A 361 1.11 -24.82 -9.02
N MET A 362 2.39 -25.09 -8.72
CA MET A 362 3.50 -24.94 -9.67
C MET A 362 3.69 -26.16 -10.58
N ALA A 363 2.97 -27.27 -10.42
CA ALA A 363 3.13 -28.49 -11.24
C ALA A 363 2.89 -28.27 -12.75
N THR A 364 2.12 -27.24 -13.10
CA THR A 364 1.88 -26.84 -14.51
C THR A 364 2.88 -25.79 -15.03
N PHE A 365 3.85 -25.39 -14.21
CA PHE A 365 4.89 -24.44 -14.63
C PHE A 365 5.78 -25.01 -15.73
N SER A 366 5.95 -24.25 -16.81
CA SER A 366 6.91 -24.53 -17.87
C SER A 366 8.06 -23.53 -17.81
N PRO A 367 9.33 -23.96 -17.72
CA PRO A 367 10.47 -23.02 -17.69
C PRO A 367 10.70 -22.30 -19.02
N LEU A 368 10.04 -22.76 -20.10
CA LEU A 368 10.24 -22.26 -21.46
C LEU A 368 9.08 -21.38 -21.95
N ARG A 369 7.91 -21.48 -21.35
CA ARG A 369 6.69 -20.82 -21.85
C ARG A 369 5.82 -20.29 -20.73
N ALA A 370 5.36 -19.04 -20.88
CA ALA A 370 4.38 -18.44 -19.98
C ALA A 370 3.02 -19.15 -20.07
N THR A 371 2.39 -19.38 -18.94
CA THR A 371 1.04 -19.94 -18.85
C THR A 371 0.03 -18.82 -19.09
N PRO A 372 -0.91 -18.90 -20.06
CA PRO A 372 -1.97 -17.90 -20.17
C PRO A 372 -2.76 -17.77 -18.86
N SER A 373 -3.07 -16.55 -18.44
CA SER A 373 -3.79 -16.34 -17.16
C SER A 373 -5.17 -16.97 -17.12
N LEU A 374 -5.85 -17.11 -18.26
CA LEU A 374 -7.15 -17.77 -18.36
C LEU A 374 -7.08 -19.28 -18.11
N ASP A 375 -5.92 -19.90 -18.30
CA ASP A 375 -5.65 -21.31 -18.03
C ASP A 375 -5.30 -21.55 -16.54
N VAL A 376 -5.00 -20.48 -15.80
CA VAL A 376 -4.68 -20.53 -14.37
C VAL A 376 -5.91 -20.20 -13.54
N ARG A 377 -6.54 -21.23 -13.00
CA ARG A 377 -7.63 -21.10 -12.02
C ARG A 377 -7.07 -21.15 -10.60
N ALA A 378 -7.87 -20.68 -9.63
CA ALA A 378 -7.56 -20.91 -8.23
C ALA A 378 -7.48 -22.40 -7.91
N GLY A 379 -6.59 -22.79 -7.02
CA GLY A 379 -6.48 -24.18 -6.53
C GLY A 379 -7.56 -24.52 -5.49
N THR A 380 -7.35 -25.58 -4.70
CA THR A 380 -8.23 -25.98 -3.59
C THR A 380 -7.40 -26.09 -2.31
N PRO A 381 -7.27 -25.01 -1.51
CA PRO A 381 -6.48 -24.96 -0.28
C PRO A 381 -7.32 -25.33 0.96
N ALA A 382 -6.64 -25.53 2.11
CA ALA A 382 -7.25 -25.53 3.44
C ALA A 382 -7.23 -24.11 4.05
N ASP A 383 -7.98 -23.83 5.13
CA ASP A 383 -8.39 -22.47 5.53
C ASP A 383 -7.47 -21.62 6.41
N GLU A 384 -7.46 -20.32 6.22
CA GLU A 384 -7.40 -19.10 7.12
C GLU A 384 -6.77 -17.78 6.57
N PRO A 385 -6.81 -16.57 7.27
CA PRO A 385 -6.85 -15.21 6.69
C PRO A 385 -5.66 -14.19 6.82
N THR A 386 -5.70 -12.89 6.32
CA THR A 386 -4.70 -11.90 5.85
C THR A 386 -4.79 -10.44 6.24
N GLU A 387 -3.94 -9.39 5.94
CA GLU A 387 -3.82 -8.05 5.26
C GLU A 387 -2.91 -6.87 5.79
N THR A 388 -2.62 -5.66 5.19
CA THR A 388 -1.44 -4.86 4.84
C THR A 388 -1.34 -3.33 4.86
N THR A 389 -0.27 -2.48 4.94
CA THR A 389 0.43 -1.23 4.51
C THR A 389 1.52 -0.69 5.48
N HIS A 390 2.59 0.17 5.09
CA HIS A 390 3.88 -0.03 5.76
C HIS A 390 4.72 1.18 6.21
N LEU A 391 5.23 1.16 7.47
CA LEU A 391 6.47 1.74 7.99
C LEU A 391 7.21 0.69 8.82
N SER A 392 8.54 0.80 8.96
CA SER A 392 9.35 -0.11 9.75
C SER A 392 10.12 0.59 10.86
N VAL A 393 10.08 0.02 12.06
CA VAL A 393 10.84 0.47 13.24
C VAL A 393 11.50 -0.73 13.91
N VAL A 394 12.78 -0.59 14.26
CA VAL A 394 13.49 -1.53 15.13
C VAL A 394 14.09 -0.75 16.28
N ASP A 395 13.79 -1.13 17.51
CA ASP A 395 14.30 -0.48 18.73
C ASP A 395 15.59 -1.15 19.25
N ALA A 396 16.17 -0.52 20.27
CA ALA A 396 17.41 -0.97 20.88
C ALA A 396 17.29 -2.36 21.52
N ASP A 397 16.11 -2.75 21.99
CA ASP A 397 15.85 -4.06 22.59
C ASP A 397 15.66 -5.16 21.53
N GLY A 398 15.55 -4.80 20.23
CA GLY A 398 15.30 -5.74 19.11
C GLY A 398 13.82 -6.05 18.90
N ARG A 399 12.92 -5.27 19.47
CA ARG A 399 11.50 -5.28 19.07
C ARG A 399 11.37 -4.67 17.68
N ALA A 400 10.54 -5.25 16.84
CA ALA A 400 10.31 -4.76 15.49
C ALA A 400 8.83 -4.54 15.23
N VAL A 401 8.53 -3.43 14.56
CA VAL A 401 7.20 -3.09 14.07
C VAL A 401 7.28 -2.88 12.57
N ALA A 402 6.40 -3.55 11.85
CA ALA A 402 6.06 -3.30 10.46
C ALA A 402 4.61 -2.80 10.44
N LEU A 403 4.41 -1.52 10.14
CA LEU A 403 3.09 -0.90 10.13
C LEU A 403 2.80 -0.30 8.78
N THR A 404 1.61 -0.56 8.30
CA THR A 404 1.15 0.03 7.07
C THR A 404 -0.27 0.63 7.21
N THR A 405 -0.47 1.91 6.85
CA THR A 405 -1.75 2.62 6.94
C THR A 405 -2.16 3.17 5.58
N THR A 406 -3.44 3.38 5.33
CA THR A 406 -3.97 3.73 4.01
C THR A 406 -5.24 4.58 4.09
N ILE A 407 -5.54 5.25 2.99
CA ILE A 407 -6.85 5.78 2.62
C ILE A 407 -7.24 5.28 1.22
N ASN A 408 -6.59 4.19 0.72
CA ASN A 408 -6.63 3.55 -0.58
C ASN A 408 -5.93 4.34 -1.69
N ASP A 409 -6.59 5.20 -2.47
CA ASP A 409 -5.94 6.03 -3.49
C ASP A 409 -5.37 7.33 -2.90
N TYR A 410 -4.57 8.06 -3.68
CA TYR A 410 -4.07 9.38 -3.29
C TYR A 410 -5.22 10.28 -2.81
N PHE A 411 -5.14 10.78 -1.58
CA PHE A 411 -6.17 11.62 -0.93
C PHE A 411 -7.53 10.92 -0.74
N GLY A 412 -7.60 9.60 -0.77
CA GLY A 412 -8.79 8.80 -0.52
C GLY A 412 -9.99 9.22 -1.37
N SER A 413 -11.15 9.35 -0.76
CA SER A 413 -12.39 9.78 -1.41
C SER A 413 -12.42 11.25 -1.88
N ARG A 414 -11.36 12.00 -1.67
CA ARG A 414 -11.24 13.46 -1.90
C ARG A 414 -12.09 14.32 -0.94
N VAL A 415 -12.79 13.71 -0.01
CA VAL A 415 -13.67 14.39 0.95
C VAL A 415 -12.94 14.68 2.24
N VAL A 416 -12.77 15.95 2.57
CA VAL A 416 -12.36 16.40 3.91
C VAL A 416 -13.58 16.48 4.81
N VAL A 417 -13.48 15.94 6.03
CA VAL A 417 -14.50 16.15 7.06
C VAL A 417 -14.41 17.59 7.55
N GLY A 418 -15.44 18.41 7.22
CA GLY A 418 -15.50 19.82 7.58
C GLY A 418 -15.45 20.02 9.10
N GLY A 419 -14.58 20.93 9.58
CA GLY A 419 -14.34 21.17 11.01
C GLY A 419 -13.52 20.10 11.73
N ALA A 420 -13.16 18.98 11.04
CA ALA A 420 -12.27 17.95 11.57
C ALA A 420 -10.94 17.87 10.82
N GLY A 421 -10.85 18.37 9.59
CA GLY A 421 -9.62 18.66 8.87
C GLY A 421 -8.89 17.44 8.28
N PHE A 422 -9.46 16.25 8.27
CA PHE A 422 -8.86 15.06 7.68
C PHE A 422 -9.66 14.50 6.51
N LEU A 423 -8.97 13.83 5.59
CA LEU A 423 -9.57 13.15 4.45
C LEU A 423 -10.19 11.82 4.86
N LEU A 424 -11.33 11.49 4.27
CA LEU A 424 -11.93 10.16 4.33
C LEU A 424 -11.29 9.25 3.28
N ASN A 425 -11.20 7.97 3.61
CA ASN A 425 -10.73 6.92 2.73
C ASN A 425 -11.72 6.68 1.55
N ASP A 426 -11.25 6.01 0.51
CA ASP A 426 -12.06 5.41 -0.56
C ASP A 426 -11.91 3.87 -0.58
N GLU A 427 -11.80 3.31 0.60
CA GLU A 427 -11.47 1.91 0.80
C GLU A 427 -12.61 0.95 0.39
N MET A 428 -13.84 1.46 0.21
CA MET A 428 -14.96 0.66 -0.29
C MET A 428 -14.73 0.12 -1.71
N ASP A 429 -13.78 0.71 -2.49
CA ASP A 429 -13.39 0.20 -3.81
C ASP A 429 -12.62 -1.13 -3.74
N ASP A 430 -11.98 -1.42 -2.61
CA ASP A 430 -11.26 -2.67 -2.41
C ASP A 430 -12.18 -3.90 -2.24
N PHE A 431 -13.49 -3.70 -2.07
CA PHE A 431 -14.46 -4.77 -2.25
C PHE A 431 -14.57 -5.20 -3.72
N ALA A 432 -15.07 -6.41 -3.94
CA ALA A 432 -15.62 -6.82 -5.23
C ALA A 432 -16.95 -6.07 -5.46
N THR A 433 -16.88 -4.84 -5.98
CA THR A 433 -18.06 -4.01 -6.27
C THR A 433 -19.01 -4.70 -7.24
N ALA A 434 -18.44 -5.44 -8.21
CA ALA A 434 -19.13 -6.42 -9.05
C ALA A 434 -18.22 -7.66 -9.20
N PRO A 435 -18.46 -8.77 -8.48
CA PRO A 435 -17.63 -9.97 -8.56
C PRO A 435 -17.39 -10.46 -9.97
N GLY A 436 -16.13 -10.74 -10.29
CA GLY A 436 -15.70 -11.11 -11.64
C GLY A 436 -15.31 -9.93 -12.52
N LEU A 437 -15.60 -8.69 -12.13
CA LEU A 437 -15.12 -7.48 -12.81
C LEU A 437 -13.96 -6.82 -12.03
N PRO A 438 -13.06 -6.08 -12.71
CA PRO A 438 -11.96 -5.40 -12.05
C PRO A 438 -12.45 -4.18 -11.26
N ASN A 439 -11.80 -3.89 -10.10
CA ASN A 439 -11.92 -2.63 -9.38
C ASN A 439 -10.99 -1.55 -9.98
N ALA A 440 -10.86 -0.38 -9.35
CA ALA A 440 -10.00 0.72 -9.82
C ALA A 440 -8.51 0.31 -9.96
N TRP A 441 -8.05 -0.67 -9.19
CA TRP A 441 -6.69 -1.24 -9.27
C TRP A 441 -6.53 -2.32 -10.37
N GLY A 442 -7.59 -2.60 -11.13
CA GLY A 442 -7.60 -3.69 -12.11
C GLY A 442 -7.69 -5.08 -11.49
N LEU A 443 -7.93 -5.19 -10.17
CA LEU A 443 -8.05 -6.47 -9.48
C LEU A 443 -9.42 -7.10 -9.74
N VAL A 444 -9.42 -8.30 -10.31
CA VAL A 444 -10.60 -9.15 -10.38
C VAL A 444 -10.75 -9.90 -9.07
N GLN A 445 -11.93 -9.84 -8.45
CA GLN A 445 -12.21 -10.42 -7.15
C GLN A 445 -13.54 -11.18 -7.17
N GLY A 446 -13.68 -12.19 -6.28
CA GLY A 446 -14.87 -13.06 -6.18
C GLY A 446 -15.88 -12.58 -5.13
N GLU A 447 -16.98 -13.35 -5.01
CA GLU A 447 -18.06 -13.14 -4.04
C GLU A 447 -17.59 -13.10 -2.58
N VAL A 448 -16.50 -13.76 -2.26
CA VAL A 448 -15.92 -13.81 -0.90
C VAL A 448 -15.62 -12.40 -0.37
N ASN A 449 -15.27 -11.47 -1.28
CA ASN A 449 -14.98 -10.06 -0.99
C ASN A 449 -16.11 -9.11 -1.44
N ALA A 450 -17.34 -9.55 -1.58
CA ALA A 450 -18.45 -8.68 -1.97
C ALA A 450 -18.81 -7.68 -0.87
N VAL A 451 -19.31 -6.50 -1.27
CA VAL A 451 -19.82 -5.46 -0.37
C VAL A 451 -20.90 -6.03 0.56
N GLY A 452 -20.81 -5.73 1.84
CA GLY A 452 -21.82 -6.08 2.83
C GLY A 452 -21.62 -5.37 4.17
N PRO A 453 -22.70 -5.21 4.97
CA PRO A 453 -22.66 -4.47 6.23
C PRO A 453 -21.58 -4.98 7.19
N GLY A 454 -20.81 -4.09 7.78
CA GLY A 454 -19.82 -4.39 8.81
C GLY A 454 -18.60 -5.21 8.34
N ARG A 455 -18.54 -5.60 7.07
CA ARG A 455 -17.39 -6.35 6.51
C ARG A 455 -16.18 -5.47 6.34
N ARG A 456 -15.00 -6.04 6.51
CA ARG A 456 -13.72 -5.48 6.06
C ARG A 456 -13.45 -5.93 4.63
N MET A 457 -13.07 -4.98 3.77
CA MET A 457 -12.66 -5.27 2.40
C MET A 457 -11.28 -5.93 2.36
N ALA A 458 -11.07 -6.83 1.41
CA ALA A 458 -9.75 -7.39 1.15
C ALA A 458 -8.78 -6.29 0.68
N SER A 459 -7.48 -6.39 1.00
CA SER A 459 -6.44 -5.47 0.56
C SER A 459 -5.17 -6.22 0.11
N SER A 460 -4.15 -5.54 -0.40
CA SER A 460 -2.90 -6.16 -0.87
C SER A 460 -1.66 -5.67 -0.11
N MET A 461 -1.84 -5.03 0.98
CA MET A 461 -0.78 -4.47 1.80
C MET A 461 0.02 -5.57 2.53
N THR A 462 1.38 -5.56 2.64
CA THR A 462 2.24 -6.70 3.02
C THR A 462 3.29 -6.33 4.08
N PRO A 463 2.92 -5.91 5.34
CA PRO A 463 3.93 -5.82 6.38
C PRO A 463 4.44 -7.22 6.72
N VAL A 464 5.75 -7.34 6.77
CA VAL A 464 6.41 -8.60 7.08
C VAL A 464 7.63 -8.35 7.96
N ILE A 465 7.83 -9.22 8.93
CA ILE A 465 9.05 -9.29 9.72
C ILE A 465 9.71 -10.64 9.42
N VAL A 466 11.03 -10.64 9.28
CA VAL A 466 11.81 -11.83 8.93
C VAL A 466 12.79 -12.12 10.05
N GLU A 467 12.89 -13.38 10.44
CA GLU A 467 13.90 -13.91 11.35
C GLU A 467 14.89 -14.79 10.58
N ASP A 468 16.13 -14.84 11.03
CA ASP A 468 17.12 -15.79 10.54
C ASP A 468 16.85 -17.22 11.05
N ALA A 469 17.65 -18.19 10.62
CA ALA A 469 17.51 -19.58 11.03
C ALA A 469 17.65 -19.79 12.56
N ALA A 470 18.34 -18.89 13.26
CA ALA A 470 18.48 -18.90 14.71
C ALA A 470 17.31 -18.21 15.44
N GLY A 471 16.33 -17.67 14.73
CA GLY A 471 15.20 -16.93 15.30
C GLY A 471 15.52 -15.49 15.69
N ARG A 472 16.66 -14.94 15.26
CA ARG A 472 17.02 -13.54 15.49
C ARG A 472 16.36 -12.66 14.42
N LEU A 473 16.00 -11.44 14.79
CA LEU A 473 15.47 -10.47 13.84
C LEU A 473 16.46 -10.25 12.68
N PHE A 474 15.98 -10.41 11.44
CA PHE A 474 16.76 -10.21 10.22
C PHE A 474 16.25 -9.00 9.41
N ALA A 475 14.94 -8.85 9.23
CA ALA A 475 14.38 -7.74 8.49
C ALA A 475 12.97 -7.37 8.95
N ALA A 476 12.57 -6.12 8.69
CA ALA A 476 11.19 -5.66 8.71
C ALA A 476 10.93 -4.88 7.42
N CYS A 477 9.89 -5.24 6.69
CA CYS A 477 9.65 -4.73 5.34
C CYS A 477 8.19 -4.47 5.02
N GLY A 478 7.97 -3.58 4.05
CA GLY A 478 6.70 -3.35 3.38
C GLY A 478 6.76 -2.18 2.41
N SER A 479 5.63 -1.84 1.80
CA SER A 479 5.56 -0.83 0.76
C SER A 479 4.12 -0.33 0.57
N PRO A 480 3.86 0.91 0.15
CA PRO A 480 2.63 1.31 -0.51
C PRO A 480 2.55 0.80 -1.96
N GLY A 481 1.38 0.90 -2.61
CA GLY A 481 1.27 0.66 -4.06
C GLY A 481 0.15 -0.28 -4.51
N GLY A 482 -0.93 -0.43 -3.74
CA GLY A 482 -2.05 -1.31 -4.09
C GLY A 482 -1.57 -2.76 -4.33
N PRO A 483 -2.04 -3.47 -5.37
CA PRO A 483 -1.65 -4.86 -5.64
C PRO A 483 -0.14 -5.04 -5.86
N ARG A 484 0.56 -3.98 -6.27
CA ARG A 484 2.01 -3.99 -6.54
C ARG A 484 2.85 -4.09 -5.26
N ILE A 485 2.26 -3.91 -4.09
CA ILE A 485 2.94 -4.07 -2.79
C ILE A 485 3.54 -5.47 -2.65
N ILE A 486 2.78 -6.49 -3.00
CA ILE A 486 3.18 -7.90 -2.88
C ILE A 486 4.45 -8.16 -3.67
N SER A 487 4.48 -7.75 -4.95
CA SER A 487 5.65 -7.92 -5.81
C SER A 487 6.84 -7.05 -5.39
N THR A 488 6.58 -5.86 -4.82
CA THR A 488 7.62 -4.97 -4.28
C THR A 488 8.34 -5.64 -3.11
N VAL A 489 7.59 -6.07 -2.09
CA VAL A 489 8.14 -6.70 -0.90
C VAL A 489 8.86 -8.00 -1.23
N ALA A 490 8.27 -8.83 -2.10
CA ALA A 490 8.89 -10.07 -2.55
C ALA A 490 10.25 -9.82 -3.23
N GLN A 491 10.34 -8.84 -4.15
CA GLN A 491 11.59 -8.54 -4.85
C GLN A 491 12.67 -7.94 -3.92
N VAL A 492 12.29 -7.15 -2.90
CA VAL A 492 13.25 -6.69 -1.90
C VAL A 492 13.78 -7.87 -1.08
N LEU A 493 12.92 -8.77 -0.63
CA LEU A 493 13.35 -9.96 0.13
C LEU A 493 14.22 -10.91 -0.71
N LEU A 494 13.89 -11.15 -1.98
CA LEU A 494 14.74 -11.90 -2.90
C LEU A 494 16.11 -11.24 -3.05
N GLY A 495 16.16 -9.92 -3.19
CA GLY A 495 17.41 -9.16 -3.28
C GLY A 495 18.29 -9.31 -2.04
N VAL A 496 17.73 -9.26 -0.84
CA VAL A 496 18.53 -9.36 0.40
C VAL A 496 18.85 -10.82 0.79
N ILE A 497 17.98 -11.78 0.47
CA ILE A 497 18.14 -13.19 0.85
C ILE A 497 18.92 -13.98 -0.21
N ASP A 498 18.50 -13.95 -1.48
CA ASP A 498 19.12 -14.73 -2.55
C ASP A 498 20.35 -14.04 -3.13
N ASP A 499 20.32 -12.71 -3.34
CA ASP A 499 21.42 -11.99 -3.96
C ASP A 499 22.40 -11.38 -2.93
N GLY A 500 22.09 -11.43 -1.63
CA GLY A 500 22.94 -10.93 -0.55
C GLY A 500 23.10 -9.40 -0.51
N LEU A 501 22.22 -8.66 -1.17
CA LEU A 501 22.30 -7.20 -1.29
C LEU A 501 22.09 -6.48 0.05
N GLY A 502 22.55 -5.23 0.10
CA GLY A 502 22.10 -4.28 1.09
C GLY A 502 20.63 -3.87 0.84
N VAL A 503 19.89 -3.54 1.91
CA VAL A 503 18.47 -3.23 1.82
C VAL A 503 18.17 -2.01 0.93
N GLN A 504 19.05 -1.00 0.90
CA GLN A 504 18.92 0.17 0.03
C GLN A 504 19.05 -0.21 -1.45
N GLU A 505 20.01 -1.07 -1.76
CA GLU A 505 20.24 -1.55 -3.13
C GLU A 505 19.04 -2.40 -3.60
N ALA A 506 18.60 -3.34 -2.77
CA ALA A 506 17.41 -4.15 -3.05
C ALA A 506 16.15 -3.30 -3.26
N ALA A 507 15.94 -2.26 -2.43
CA ALA A 507 14.84 -1.33 -2.60
C ALA A 507 14.93 -0.48 -3.88
N ALA A 508 16.15 -0.14 -4.33
CA ALA A 508 16.37 0.70 -5.51
C ALA A 508 16.23 -0.03 -6.85
N ARG A 509 16.35 -1.36 -6.87
CA ARG A 509 16.28 -2.17 -8.11
C ARG A 509 15.00 -1.91 -8.91
N PRO A 510 15.06 -1.90 -10.27
CA PRO A 510 13.88 -1.92 -11.12
C PRO A 510 12.97 -3.11 -10.81
N ARG A 511 11.67 -2.88 -10.80
CA ARG A 511 10.67 -3.87 -10.38
C ARG A 511 9.80 -4.34 -11.54
N LEU A 512 9.28 -5.57 -11.39
CA LEU A 512 8.27 -6.14 -12.28
C LEU A 512 7.04 -6.54 -11.44
N HIS A 513 5.87 -6.52 -12.10
CA HIS A 513 4.61 -6.87 -11.46
C HIS A 513 3.68 -7.63 -12.39
N HIS A 514 3.02 -8.66 -11.86
CA HIS A 514 1.94 -9.38 -12.49
C HIS A 514 0.86 -9.68 -11.46
N GLN A 515 -0.43 -9.55 -11.84
CA GLN A 515 -1.55 -9.72 -10.91
C GLN A 515 -2.64 -10.65 -11.43
N TRP A 516 -2.26 -11.67 -12.22
CA TRP A 516 -3.13 -12.64 -12.90
C TRP A 516 -3.94 -11.98 -14.03
N LEU A 517 -4.87 -11.09 -13.72
CA LEU A 517 -5.62 -10.30 -14.69
C LEU A 517 -5.45 -8.79 -14.38
N PRO A 518 -5.23 -7.95 -15.43
CA PRO A 518 -4.99 -8.35 -16.81
C PRO A 518 -3.73 -9.21 -16.96
N ASP A 519 -3.65 -10.04 -18.02
CA ASP A 519 -2.51 -10.94 -18.29
C ASP A 519 -1.32 -10.16 -18.88
N VAL A 520 -0.77 -9.26 -18.10
CA VAL A 520 0.33 -8.36 -18.46
C VAL A 520 1.42 -8.39 -17.39
N PHE A 521 2.67 -8.48 -17.81
CA PHE A 521 3.83 -8.35 -16.95
C PHE A 521 4.37 -6.92 -17.05
N TYR A 522 4.04 -6.09 -16.08
CA TYR A 522 4.48 -4.70 -16.01
C TYR A 522 5.94 -4.62 -15.60
N ALA A 523 6.75 -3.83 -16.29
CA ALA A 523 8.17 -3.63 -16.01
C ALA A 523 8.54 -2.15 -15.87
N GLU A 524 9.23 -1.79 -14.78
CA GLU A 524 9.82 -0.46 -14.62
C GLU A 524 10.96 -0.23 -15.62
N ALA A 525 11.20 1.03 -15.96
CA ALA A 525 12.40 1.43 -16.69
C ALA A 525 13.67 1.01 -15.91
N GLY A 526 14.67 0.51 -16.65
CA GLY A 526 15.94 0.01 -16.08
C GLY A 526 16.05 -1.52 -16.00
N VAL A 527 14.97 -2.27 -16.24
CA VAL A 527 15.10 -3.71 -16.56
C VAL A 527 15.77 -3.83 -17.93
N PRO A 528 16.86 -4.64 -18.07
CA PRO A 528 17.56 -4.77 -19.35
C PRO A 528 16.64 -5.25 -20.48
N GLU A 529 16.68 -4.61 -21.65
CA GLU A 529 15.81 -4.94 -22.79
C GLU A 529 15.97 -6.40 -23.24
N ALA A 530 17.20 -6.93 -23.24
CA ALA A 530 17.44 -8.35 -23.51
C ALA A 530 16.69 -9.30 -22.54
N THR A 531 16.48 -8.87 -21.31
CA THR A 531 15.67 -9.61 -20.33
C THR A 531 14.19 -9.55 -20.69
N LEU A 532 13.69 -8.37 -21.08
CA LEU A 532 12.29 -8.18 -21.50
C LEU A 532 12.01 -8.96 -22.79
N ASP A 533 12.92 -8.96 -23.77
CA ASP A 533 12.80 -9.74 -25.01
C ASP A 533 12.77 -11.25 -24.73
N SER A 534 13.57 -11.70 -23.78
CA SER A 534 13.54 -13.09 -23.35
C SER A 534 12.24 -13.49 -22.67
N LEU A 535 11.57 -12.57 -21.95
CA LEU A 535 10.24 -12.77 -21.41
C LEU A 535 9.18 -12.79 -22.51
N ARG A 536 9.23 -11.86 -23.47
CA ARG A 536 8.34 -11.84 -24.64
C ARG A 536 8.46 -13.12 -25.46
N ALA A 537 9.67 -13.61 -25.68
CA ALA A 537 9.92 -14.88 -26.37
C ALA A 537 9.31 -16.10 -25.65
N ARG A 538 9.10 -16.02 -24.34
CA ARG A 538 8.36 -17.03 -23.56
C ARG A 538 6.84 -16.85 -23.61
N GLY A 539 6.33 -15.83 -24.28
CA GLY A 539 4.90 -15.56 -24.44
C GLY A 539 4.31 -14.60 -23.40
N TRP A 540 5.14 -13.86 -22.62
CA TRP A 540 4.63 -12.79 -21.78
C TRP A 540 4.25 -11.56 -22.59
N ALA A 541 3.08 -11.00 -22.33
CA ALA A 541 2.79 -9.61 -22.68
C ALA A 541 3.53 -8.71 -21.70
N VAL A 542 4.57 -8.01 -22.16
CA VAL A 542 5.40 -7.14 -21.29
C VAL A 542 5.12 -5.70 -21.66
N GLU A 543 4.64 -4.92 -20.68
CA GLU A 543 4.34 -3.49 -20.84
C GLU A 543 5.20 -2.64 -19.90
N PRO A 544 5.66 -1.46 -20.36
CA PRO A 544 6.33 -0.51 -19.48
C PRO A 544 5.35 0.06 -18.46
N THR A 545 5.87 0.38 -17.28
CA THR A 545 5.12 1.08 -16.24
C THR A 545 5.97 2.14 -15.57
N ASP A 546 5.32 3.15 -14.99
CA ASP A 546 5.97 4.06 -14.07
C ASP A 546 6.53 3.30 -12.85
N ARG A 547 7.48 3.92 -12.17
CA ARG A 547 8.02 3.40 -10.91
C ARG A 547 6.89 3.23 -9.89
N PHE A 548 6.88 2.12 -9.18
CA PHE A 548 5.82 1.78 -8.24
C PHE A 548 6.33 1.29 -6.89
N GLY A 549 5.49 1.44 -5.88
CA GLY A 549 5.84 1.14 -4.50
C GLY A 549 6.81 2.16 -3.91
N ALA A 550 7.12 1.98 -2.64
CA ALA A 550 8.15 2.70 -1.89
C ALA A 550 8.54 1.80 -0.71
N ALA A 551 9.59 1.01 -0.87
CA ALA A 551 9.97 -0.03 0.09
C ALA A 551 10.72 0.58 1.28
N ASN A 552 10.00 0.77 2.40
CA ASN A 552 10.55 1.25 3.66
C ASN A 552 10.96 0.05 4.53
N CYS A 553 12.15 -0.46 4.32
CA CYS A 553 12.64 -1.71 4.91
C CYS A 553 13.83 -1.50 5.83
N VAL A 554 13.89 -2.31 6.89
CA VAL A 554 15.03 -2.42 7.80
C VAL A 554 15.68 -3.79 7.63
N LEU A 555 17.01 -3.83 7.55
CA LEU A 555 17.81 -5.04 7.57
C LEU A 555 18.69 -5.05 8.82
N VAL A 556 18.71 -6.16 9.54
CA VAL A 556 19.54 -6.36 10.75
C VAL A 556 20.55 -7.46 10.45
N ARG A 557 21.82 -7.12 10.54
CA ARG A 557 22.92 -8.09 10.46
C ARG A 557 23.51 -8.29 11.86
N THR A 558 23.60 -9.53 12.30
CA THR A 558 24.19 -9.89 13.60
C THR A 558 25.50 -10.60 13.35
N ALA A 559 26.60 -10.01 13.83
CA ALA A 559 27.93 -10.60 13.75
C ALA A 559 28.05 -11.80 14.71
N PRO A 560 29.09 -12.67 14.56
CA PRO A 560 29.31 -13.81 15.46
C PRO A 560 29.47 -13.44 16.93
N ASP A 561 29.99 -12.25 17.23
CA ASP A 561 30.12 -11.71 18.59
C ASP A 561 28.82 -11.16 19.19
N GLY A 562 27.72 -11.20 18.43
CA GLY A 562 26.43 -10.67 18.83
C GLY A 562 26.20 -9.20 18.49
N THR A 563 27.19 -8.50 17.96
CA THR A 563 27.05 -7.09 17.55
C THR A 563 26.04 -6.98 16.41
N ARG A 564 25.09 -6.05 16.52
CA ARG A 564 24.08 -5.79 15.51
C ARG A 564 24.41 -4.54 14.70
N THR A 565 24.21 -4.64 13.40
CA THR A 565 24.20 -3.51 12.49
C THR A 565 22.79 -3.41 11.88
N LEU A 566 22.12 -2.31 12.11
CA LEU A 566 20.79 -2.02 11.60
C LEU A 566 20.93 -1.07 10.41
N THR A 567 20.32 -1.42 9.27
CA THR A 567 20.31 -0.57 8.08
C THR A 567 18.87 -0.35 7.64
N ALA A 568 18.43 0.90 7.58
CA ALA A 568 17.11 1.26 7.08
C ALA A 568 17.22 1.88 5.69
N SER A 569 16.35 1.48 4.76
CA SER A 569 16.26 2.04 3.42
C SER A 569 15.27 3.19 3.36
N ALA A 570 15.57 4.20 2.51
CA ALA A 570 14.60 5.15 1.98
C ALA A 570 14.46 4.88 0.48
N ASP A 571 13.25 4.56 0.00
CA ASP A 571 13.06 4.17 -1.40
C ASP A 571 13.26 5.38 -2.33
N PRO A 572 14.15 5.31 -3.34
CA PRO A 572 14.44 6.43 -4.22
C PRO A 572 13.28 6.79 -5.17
N ARG A 573 12.16 6.05 -5.12
CA ARG A 573 10.95 6.33 -5.90
C ARG A 573 10.12 7.46 -5.33
N ARG A 574 10.25 7.72 -4.02
CA ARG A 574 9.61 8.85 -3.35
C ARG A 574 10.69 9.76 -2.75
N SER A 575 10.65 11.04 -3.12
CA SER A 575 11.61 12.04 -2.63
C SER A 575 11.50 12.32 -1.14
N ASP A 576 10.37 12.00 -0.55
CA ASP A 576 10.03 12.27 0.85
C ASP A 576 10.30 11.08 1.78
N ASP A 577 10.57 9.89 1.22
CA ASP A 577 10.95 8.72 2.02
C ASP A 577 12.25 9.00 2.78
N ASP A 578 12.26 8.70 4.08
CA ASP A 578 13.39 9.01 4.96
C ASP A 578 13.70 7.85 5.90
N ALA A 579 14.99 7.68 6.19
CA ALA A 579 15.50 6.68 7.11
C ALA A 579 16.47 7.33 8.11
N ARG A 580 16.32 6.96 9.39
CA ARG A 580 17.14 7.51 10.49
C ARG A 580 17.51 6.43 11.50
N GLY A 581 18.63 6.65 12.21
CA GLY A 581 19.06 5.74 13.25
C GLY A 581 20.05 6.37 14.25
N PHE A 582 20.38 5.62 15.31
CA PHE A 582 21.42 5.96 16.30
C PHE A 582 21.97 4.70 16.97
#